data_c4f3e2c5073ab3ae935c96c452d02ff6
#
_entry.id   c4f3e2c5073ab3ae935c96c452d02ff6
#
_cell.length_a   1.000
_cell.length_b   1.000
_cell.length_c   1.000
_cell.angle_alpha   90.00
_cell.angle_beta   90.00
_cell.angle_gamma   90.00
#
_symmetry.space_group_name_H-M   'P 1'
#
loop_
_entity.id
_entity.type
_entity.pdbx_description
1 polymer ?
#
loop_
_entity_poly.entity_id
_entity_poly.type
_entity_poly.pdbx_seq_one_letter_code
_entity_poly.pdbx_strand_id
1 'polypeptide(L)'
;MRDEPINPDGVALPKMIVPRVCVGLILLMWVAAGLSKVRDISDFVNTVEQHNVLPQELFGLMWWVGPGELVLGLMLVFVMGSELTKFFGRAVLLLSMSAIIAFSYYLWLVDDAVLLATGCGCLKAIDRIHTGMDGDVRTVRMVINGTLVLLHLIALFGPGSIMRAHRKKLAAAEADA
;
A
#
# COMPACT_ATOMS: atom_id res chain seq x y z
N MET A 1 -43.95 -4.58 -27.88
CA MET A 1 -43.33 -4.77 -26.56
C MET A 1 -41.89 -5.06 -26.81
N ARG A 2 -40.97 -4.17 -26.48
CA ARG A 2 -39.54 -4.44 -26.55
C ARG A 2 -39.18 -5.09 -25.24
N ASP A 3 -38.74 -6.34 -25.32
CA ASP A 3 -38.13 -7.03 -24.19
C ASP A 3 -36.85 -6.28 -23.87
N GLU A 4 -36.84 -5.42 -22.85
CA GLU A 4 -35.59 -4.86 -22.30
C GLU A 4 -34.78 -6.06 -21.81
N PRO A 5 -33.51 -6.18 -22.26
CA PRO A 5 -32.65 -7.24 -21.77
C PRO A 5 -32.49 -7.02 -20.27
N ILE A 6 -33.01 -7.95 -19.48
CA ILE A 6 -32.78 -8.03 -18.04
C ILE A 6 -31.27 -8.00 -17.87
N ASN A 7 -30.75 -6.89 -17.36
CA ASN A 7 -29.34 -6.73 -17.08
C ASN A 7 -28.93 -7.80 -16.04
N PRO A 8 -28.24 -8.88 -16.42
CA PRO A 8 -27.83 -9.91 -15.49
C PRO A 8 -26.78 -9.40 -14.47
N ASP A 9 -26.42 -8.10 -14.58
CA ASP A 9 -25.35 -7.47 -13.82
C ASP A 9 -25.81 -6.79 -12.53
N GLY A 10 -26.95 -7.14 -11.95
CA GLY A 10 -27.39 -6.70 -10.62
C GLY A 10 -26.36 -6.91 -9.49
N VAL A 11 -25.18 -7.45 -9.83
CA VAL A 11 -24.04 -7.70 -8.93
C VAL A 11 -22.83 -6.77 -9.21
N ALA A 12 -22.98 -5.75 -10.07
CA ALA A 12 -21.82 -4.95 -10.53
C ALA A 12 -21.26 -3.96 -9.48
N LEU A 13 -22.08 -3.48 -8.57
CA LEU A 13 -21.69 -2.49 -7.56
C LEU A 13 -20.55 -2.95 -6.62
N PRO A 14 -20.59 -4.15 -6.00
CA PRO A 14 -19.53 -4.55 -5.09
C PRO A 14 -18.18 -4.79 -5.78
N LYS A 15 -18.19 -5.16 -7.08
CA LYS A 15 -16.94 -5.45 -7.82
C LYS A 15 -16.08 -4.23 -8.09
N MET A 16 -16.66 -3.04 -8.17
CA MET A 16 -15.92 -1.79 -8.37
C MET A 16 -15.58 -1.08 -7.06
N ILE A 17 -16.35 -1.28 -6.01
CA ILE A 17 -16.18 -0.60 -4.73
C ILE A 17 -14.94 -1.13 -4.00
N VAL A 18 -14.77 -2.46 -3.93
CA VAL A 18 -13.67 -3.07 -3.16
C VAL A 18 -12.28 -2.58 -3.60
N PRO A 19 -11.89 -2.63 -4.90
CA PRO A 19 -10.60 -2.10 -5.32
C PRO A 19 -10.42 -0.60 -5.02
N ARG A 20 -11.48 0.21 -5.18
CA ARG A 20 -11.43 1.65 -4.87
C ARG A 20 -11.24 1.91 -3.38
N VAL A 21 -11.90 1.16 -2.52
CA VAL A 21 -11.70 1.25 -1.06
C VAL A 21 -10.26 0.85 -0.70
N CYS A 22 -9.72 -0.21 -1.29
CA CYS A 22 -8.33 -0.61 -1.08
C CYS A 22 -7.36 0.50 -1.48
N VAL A 23 -7.53 1.10 -2.67
CA VAL A 23 -6.69 2.23 -3.12
C VAL A 23 -6.85 3.43 -2.19
N GLY A 24 -8.06 3.72 -1.71
CA GLY A 24 -8.32 4.80 -0.75
C GLY A 24 -7.60 4.59 0.58
N LEU A 25 -7.58 3.38 1.11
CA LEU A 25 -6.84 3.04 2.33
C LEU A 25 -5.32 3.16 2.14
N ILE A 26 -4.80 2.69 1.00
CA ILE A 26 -3.39 2.83 0.65
C ILE A 26 -3.00 4.30 0.52
N LEU A 27 -3.85 5.11 -0.13
CA LEU A 27 -3.68 6.55 -0.26
C LEU A 27 -3.59 7.23 1.12
N LEU A 28 -4.55 6.95 2.00
CA LEU A 28 -4.58 7.51 3.35
C LEU A 28 -3.32 7.16 4.14
N MET A 29 -2.83 5.94 4.01
CA MET A 29 -1.59 5.51 4.64
C MET A 29 -0.39 6.32 4.13
N TRP A 30 -0.23 6.49 2.80
CA TRP A 30 0.90 7.25 2.24
C TRP A 30 0.85 8.72 2.61
N VAL A 31 -0.33 9.33 2.58
CA VAL A 31 -0.50 10.73 2.99
C VAL A 31 -0.19 10.90 4.47
N ALA A 32 -0.70 10.03 5.34
CA ALA A 32 -0.44 10.10 6.77
C ALA A 32 1.05 9.89 7.11
N ALA A 33 1.70 8.90 6.48
CA ALA A 33 3.11 8.61 6.67
C ALA A 33 4.00 9.77 6.15
N GLY A 34 3.72 10.27 4.95
CA GLY A 34 4.45 11.38 4.36
C GLY A 34 4.31 12.69 5.15
N LEU A 35 3.09 13.03 5.58
CA LEU A 35 2.85 14.23 6.41
C LEU A 35 3.57 14.12 7.77
N SER A 36 3.54 12.95 8.39
CA SER A 36 4.26 12.71 9.66
C SER A 36 5.75 12.98 9.52
N LYS A 37 6.37 12.49 8.43
CA LYS A 37 7.81 12.68 8.18
C LYS A 37 8.16 14.11 7.76
N VAL A 38 7.35 14.75 6.93
CA VAL A 38 7.58 16.15 6.52
C VAL A 38 7.48 17.09 7.71
N ARG A 39 6.53 16.83 8.62
CA ARG A 39 6.35 17.65 9.83
C ARG A 39 7.53 17.55 10.79
N ASP A 40 8.07 16.35 10.97
CA ASP A 40 9.12 16.06 11.96
C ASP A 40 10.31 15.37 11.28
N ILE A 41 10.81 15.95 10.18
CA ILE A 41 11.81 15.32 9.32
C ILE A 41 13.13 15.06 10.03
N SER A 42 13.56 15.97 10.90
CA SER A 42 14.79 15.80 11.69
C SER A 42 14.70 14.59 12.63
N ASP A 43 13.55 14.41 13.29
CA ASP A 43 13.31 13.26 14.15
C ASP A 43 13.30 11.96 13.35
N PHE A 44 12.70 11.98 12.14
CA PHE A 44 12.71 10.82 11.25
C PHE A 44 14.13 10.44 10.84
N VAL A 45 14.94 11.42 10.40
CA VAL A 45 16.34 11.19 10.02
C VAL A 45 17.15 10.65 11.19
N ASN A 46 17.03 11.26 12.37
CA ASN A 46 17.71 10.81 13.59
C ASN A 46 17.31 9.38 13.98
N THR A 47 16.02 9.03 13.83
CA THR A 47 15.53 7.65 14.08
C THR A 47 16.19 6.66 13.14
N VAL A 48 16.25 6.99 11.84
CA VAL A 48 16.88 6.12 10.83
C VAL A 48 18.39 5.99 11.07
N GLU A 49 19.05 7.06 11.51
CA GLU A 49 20.48 7.05 11.87
C GLU A 49 20.73 6.11 13.06
N GLN A 50 19.88 6.16 14.09
CA GLN A 50 19.97 5.27 15.25
C GLN A 50 19.77 3.80 14.91
N HIS A 51 19.04 3.48 13.85
CA HIS A 51 18.88 2.11 13.37
C HIS A 51 20.18 1.49 12.87
N ASN A 52 21.17 2.31 12.46
CA ASN A 52 22.50 1.90 12.01
C ASN A 52 22.51 0.80 10.94
N VAL A 53 21.51 0.80 10.07
CA VAL A 53 21.34 -0.18 8.96
C VAL A 53 21.81 0.41 7.63
N LEU A 54 21.64 1.73 7.46
CA LEU A 54 21.95 2.41 6.21
C LEU A 54 23.36 3.01 6.24
N PRO A 55 24.10 2.94 5.11
CA PRO A 55 25.38 3.66 4.98
C PRO A 55 25.15 5.18 5.04
N GLN A 56 26.13 5.91 5.59
CA GLN A 56 26.04 7.36 5.82
C GLN A 56 25.75 8.16 4.54
N GLU A 57 26.23 7.69 3.41
CA GLU A 57 26.03 8.32 2.10
C GLU A 57 24.55 8.40 1.71
N LEU A 58 23.70 7.54 2.28
CA LEU A 58 22.26 7.50 1.99
C LEU A 58 21.42 8.39 2.90
N PHE A 59 21.99 8.96 3.99
CA PHE A 59 21.21 9.84 4.89
C PHE A 59 20.67 11.07 4.19
N GLY A 60 21.37 11.60 3.18
CA GLY A 60 20.87 12.70 2.36
C GLY A 60 19.55 12.37 1.63
N LEU A 61 19.31 11.11 1.31
CA LEU A 61 18.08 10.67 0.66
C LEU A 61 16.89 10.60 1.61
N MET A 62 17.14 10.47 2.92
CA MET A 62 16.09 10.38 3.94
C MET A 62 15.23 11.64 3.99
N TRP A 63 15.79 12.80 3.65
CA TRP A 63 15.06 14.06 3.53
C TRP A 63 13.98 14.04 2.46
N TRP A 64 14.11 13.18 1.46
CA TRP A 64 13.18 13.03 0.34
C TRP A 64 12.13 11.94 0.56
N VAL A 65 12.26 11.12 1.60
CA VAL A 65 11.31 10.02 1.85
C VAL A 65 9.91 10.54 2.13
N GLY A 66 9.75 11.49 3.04
CA GLY A 66 8.43 12.09 3.35
C GLY A 66 7.78 12.77 2.14
N PRO A 67 8.47 13.69 1.43
CA PRO A 67 7.96 14.26 0.18
C PRO A 67 7.64 13.19 -0.88
N GLY A 68 8.47 12.17 -1.03
CA GLY A 68 8.24 11.06 -1.96
C GLY A 68 6.97 10.26 -1.64
N GLU A 69 6.71 10.00 -0.38
CA GLU A 69 5.48 9.36 0.09
C GLU A 69 4.23 10.20 -0.22
N LEU A 70 4.31 11.53 -0.04
CA LEU A 70 3.21 12.44 -0.40
C LEU A 70 2.95 12.45 -1.91
N VAL A 71 4.01 12.49 -2.73
CA VAL A 71 3.90 12.41 -4.19
C VAL A 71 3.26 11.08 -4.60
N LEU A 72 3.67 9.98 -3.99
CA LEU A 72 3.10 8.66 -4.25
C LEU A 72 1.61 8.60 -3.86
N GLY A 73 1.24 9.17 -2.71
CA GLY A 73 -0.15 9.34 -2.30
C GLY A 73 -0.94 10.18 -3.31
N LEU A 74 -0.40 11.31 -3.77
CA LEU A 74 -1.04 12.16 -4.78
C LEU A 74 -1.25 11.41 -6.12
N MET A 75 -0.27 10.64 -6.56
CA MET A 75 -0.41 9.79 -7.75
C MET A 75 -1.56 8.80 -7.62
N LEU A 76 -1.80 8.24 -6.44
CA LEU A 76 -2.93 7.33 -6.19
C LEU A 76 -4.29 8.03 -6.29
N VAL A 77 -4.39 9.34 -5.98
CA VAL A 77 -5.61 10.12 -6.23
C VAL A 77 -5.97 10.12 -7.72
N PHE A 78 -4.98 10.35 -8.59
CA PHE A 78 -5.19 10.30 -10.04
C PHE A 78 -5.61 8.91 -10.51
N VAL A 79 -5.09 7.85 -9.91
CA VAL A 79 -5.50 6.46 -10.21
C VAL A 79 -6.97 6.22 -9.87
N MET A 80 -7.49 6.84 -8.80
CA MET A 80 -8.89 6.71 -8.41
C MET A 80 -9.84 7.49 -9.32
N GLY A 81 -9.40 8.66 -9.83
CA GLY A 81 -10.25 9.61 -10.55
C GLY A 81 -10.29 9.44 -12.06
N SER A 82 -9.31 8.77 -12.66
CA SER A 82 -9.18 8.71 -14.10
C SER A 82 -9.26 7.29 -14.65
N GLU A 83 -9.99 7.14 -15.76
CA GLU A 83 -9.82 5.99 -16.68
C GLU A 83 -8.43 6.01 -17.35
N LEU A 84 -7.61 7.00 -17.00
CA LEU A 84 -6.31 7.27 -17.59
C LEU A 84 -5.39 6.08 -17.37
N THR A 85 -5.37 5.27 -18.39
CA THR A 85 -4.44 4.17 -18.62
C THR A 85 -4.34 3.18 -17.46
N LYS A 86 -5.05 2.09 -17.62
CA LYS A 86 -4.91 0.88 -16.79
C LYS A 86 -3.44 0.51 -16.55
N PHE A 87 -2.54 0.95 -17.42
CA PHE A 87 -1.10 0.78 -17.31
C PHE A 87 -0.50 1.69 -16.23
N PHE A 88 -0.75 3.01 -16.28
CA PHE A 88 -0.21 3.96 -15.30
C PHE A 88 -0.67 3.63 -13.87
N GLY A 89 -1.95 3.36 -13.69
CA GLY A 89 -2.49 2.99 -12.38
C GLY A 89 -1.85 1.72 -11.81
N ARG A 90 -1.60 0.71 -12.66
CA ARG A 90 -0.88 -0.49 -12.25
C ARG A 90 0.58 -0.21 -11.90
N ALA A 91 1.26 0.63 -12.66
CA ALA A 91 2.64 1.02 -12.40
C ALA A 91 2.77 1.73 -11.05
N VAL A 92 1.87 2.67 -10.74
CA VAL A 92 1.83 3.37 -9.45
C VAL A 92 1.57 2.41 -8.29
N LEU A 93 0.61 1.49 -8.43
CA LEU A 93 0.32 0.49 -7.40
C LEU A 93 1.50 -0.47 -7.20
N LEU A 94 2.17 -0.90 -8.26
CA LEU A 94 3.37 -1.74 -8.17
C LEU A 94 4.51 -0.99 -7.51
N LEU A 95 4.74 0.27 -7.86
CA LEU A 95 5.74 1.12 -7.21
C LEU A 95 5.45 1.28 -5.72
N SER A 96 4.21 1.56 -5.36
CA SER A 96 3.74 1.67 -3.99
C SER A 96 3.96 0.36 -3.20
N MET A 97 3.60 -0.78 -3.80
CA MET A 97 3.81 -2.09 -3.18
C MET A 97 5.30 -2.40 -2.99
N SER A 98 6.13 -2.10 -3.99
CA SER A 98 7.58 -2.30 -3.90
C SER A 98 8.20 -1.45 -2.79
N ALA A 99 7.74 -0.22 -2.61
CA ALA A 99 8.19 0.65 -1.51
C ALA A 99 7.84 0.06 -0.13
N ILE A 100 6.63 -0.49 0.04
CA ILE A 100 6.24 -1.16 1.30
C ILE A 100 7.10 -2.41 1.55
N ILE A 101 7.36 -3.21 0.52
CA ILE A 101 8.21 -4.41 0.64
C ILE A 101 9.64 -4.00 1.02
N ALA A 102 10.23 -3.02 0.34
CA ALA A 102 11.56 -2.51 0.65
C ALA A 102 11.64 -1.98 2.09
N PHE A 103 10.61 -1.25 2.53
CA PHE A 103 10.53 -0.76 3.88
C PHE A 103 10.37 -1.88 4.93
N SER A 104 9.58 -2.91 4.61
CA SER A 104 9.44 -4.09 5.47
C SER A 104 10.77 -4.83 5.62
N TYR A 105 11.51 -4.97 4.52
CA TYR A 105 12.85 -5.56 4.53
C TYR A 105 13.82 -4.73 5.37
N TYR A 106 13.79 -3.41 5.21
CA TYR A 106 14.58 -2.50 6.05
C TYR A 106 14.29 -2.71 7.55
N LEU A 107 13.01 -2.73 7.96
CA LEU A 107 12.62 -2.96 9.36
C LEU A 107 13.05 -4.35 9.87
N TRP A 108 13.12 -5.33 8.98
CA TRP A 108 13.61 -6.66 9.34
C TRP A 108 15.11 -6.69 9.67
N LEU A 109 15.89 -5.78 9.07
CA LEU A 109 17.32 -5.63 9.34
C LEU A 109 17.62 -4.87 10.64
N VAL A 110 16.69 -4.08 11.16
CA VAL A 110 16.88 -3.31 12.40
C VAL A 110 16.85 -4.25 13.60
N ASP A 111 17.77 -4.03 14.56
CA ASP A 111 17.77 -4.76 15.83
C ASP A 111 16.48 -4.50 16.63
N ASP A 112 15.94 -5.53 17.29
CA ASP A 112 14.70 -5.41 18.05
C ASP A 112 14.82 -4.44 19.22
N ALA A 113 15.93 -4.41 19.92
CA ALA A 113 16.13 -3.50 21.04
C ALA A 113 16.19 -2.03 20.57
N VAL A 114 16.81 -1.78 19.42
CA VAL A 114 16.83 -0.46 18.79
C VAL A 114 15.44 -0.07 18.34
N LEU A 115 14.72 -0.98 17.69
CA LEU A 115 13.37 -0.75 17.19
C LEU A 115 12.37 -0.46 18.33
N LEU A 116 12.53 -1.10 19.48
CA LEU A 116 11.73 -0.83 20.70
C LEU A 116 12.05 0.57 21.27
N ALA A 117 13.33 0.96 21.27
CA ALA A 117 13.75 2.24 21.84
C ALA A 117 13.39 3.44 20.97
N THR A 118 13.51 3.32 19.65
CA THR A 118 13.44 4.46 18.70
C THR A 118 12.12 4.52 17.94
N GLY A 119 11.41 3.41 17.87
CA GLY A 119 10.27 3.26 16.98
C GLY A 119 10.67 3.01 15.53
N CYS A 120 9.73 2.98 14.59
CA CYS A 120 9.99 2.80 13.16
C CYS A 120 10.13 4.12 12.40
N GLY A 121 9.79 5.23 13.03
CA GLY A 121 9.77 6.54 12.38
C GLY A 121 8.66 6.71 11.31
N CYS A 122 7.82 5.70 11.08
CA CYS A 122 6.82 5.75 10.01
C CYS A 122 5.56 6.53 10.40
N LEU A 123 5.04 6.26 11.59
CA LEU A 123 3.83 6.87 12.13
C LEU A 123 3.97 6.92 13.65
N LYS A 124 4.35 8.09 14.19
CA LYS A 124 4.44 8.32 15.64
C LYS A 124 3.16 7.96 16.41
N ALA A 125 2.00 8.04 15.74
CA ALA A 125 0.73 7.64 16.35
C ALA A 125 0.67 6.13 16.62
N ILE A 126 1.20 5.30 15.71
CA ILE A 126 1.26 3.84 15.89
C ILE A 126 2.33 3.48 16.92
N ASP A 127 3.47 4.18 16.92
CA ASP A 127 4.54 3.95 17.90
C ASP A 127 4.04 4.21 19.34
N ARG A 128 3.14 5.20 19.56
CA ARG A 128 2.54 5.45 20.88
C ARG A 128 1.55 4.37 21.32
N ILE A 129 0.85 3.73 20.40
CA ILE A 129 -0.08 2.64 20.72
C ILE A 129 0.70 1.42 21.24
N HIS A 130 1.92 1.22 20.71
CA HIS A 130 2.75 0.07 21.06
C HIS A 130 3.40 0.16 22.45
N THR A 131 3.68 1.36 22.96
CA THR A 131 4.25 1.52 24.33
C THR A 131 3.36 0.99 25.45
N GLY A 132 2.11 0.65 25.13
CA GLY A 132 1.14 0.04 26.08
C GLY A 132 0.80 -1.44 25.80
N MET A 133 1.37 -2.05 24.76
CA MET A 133 1.10 -3.45 24.43
C MET A 133 2.37 -4.28 24.60
N ASP A 134 2.31 -5.29 25.47
CA ASP A 134 3.40 -6.27 25.71
C ASP A 134 3.68 -7.18 24.49
N GLY A 135 3.43 -6.70 23.28
CA GLY A 135 3.59 -7.45 22.04
C GLY A 135 4.92 -7.19 21.33
N ASP A 136 5.39 -8.19 20.60
CA ASP A 136 6.53 -8.07 19.68
C ASP A 136 6.24 -7.01 18.61
N VAL A 137 6.88 -5.84 18.76
CA VAL A 137 6.74 -4.68 17.87
C VAL A 137 7.01 -5.05 16.41
N ARG A 138 7.96 -5.93 16.16
CA ARG A 138 8.30 -6.41 14.81
C ARG A 138 7.12 -7.17 14.20
N THR A 139 6.53 -8.11 14.92
CA THR A 139 5.40 -8.91 14.44
C THR A 139 4.21 -8.02 14.07
N VAL A 140 3.84 -7.07 14.91
CA VAL A 140 2.71 -6.17 14.61
C VAL A 140 2.96 -5.36 13.34
N ARG A 141 4.17 -4.85 13.14
CA ARG A 141 4.52 -4.08 11.94
C ARG A 141 4.55 -4.94 10.69
N MET A 142 5.06 -6.16 10.78
CA MET A 142 5.01 -7.11 9.66
C MET A 142 3.57 -7.46 9.29
N VAL A 143 2.67 -7.58 10.27
CA VAL A 143 1.23 -7.80 10.02
C VAL A 143 0.62 -6.58 9.31
N ILE A 144 0.91 -5.35 9.76
CA ILE A 144 0.42 -4.13 9.12
C ILE A 144 0.92 -4.05 7.67
N ASN A 145 2.21 -4.22 7.44
CA ASN A 145 2.80 -4.16 6.11
C ASN A 145 2.29 -5.30 5.21
N GLY A 146 2.14 -6.51 5.74
CA GLY A 146 1.52 -7.64 5.04
C GLY A 146 0.08 -7.36 4.63
N THR A 147 -0.69 -6.71 5.50
CA THR A 147 -2.05 -6.27 5.19
C THR A 147 -2.04 -5.23 4.06
N LEU A 148 -1.12 -4.26 4.09
CA LEU A 148 -0.98 -3.27 3.01
C LEU A 148 -0.61 -3.94 1.68
N VAL A 149 0.31 -4.89 1.67
CA VAL A 149 0.63 -5.68 0.47
C VAL A 149 -0.60 -6.42 -0.05
N LEU A 150 -1.39 -7.04 0.84
CA LEU A 150 -2.64 -7.71 0.46
C LEU A 150 -3.64 -6.73 -0.17
N LEU A 151 -3.79 -5.52 0.39
CA LEU A 151 -4.64 -4.48 -0.19
C LEU A 151 -4.18 -4.10 -1.60
N HIS A 152 -2.87 -4.01 -1.86
CA HIS A 152 -2.33 -3.76 -3.20
C HIS A 152 -2.66 -4.90 -4.17
N LEU A 153 -2.52 -6.15 -3.74
CA LEU A 153 -2.88 -7.31 -4.56
C LEU A 153 -4.38 -7.31 -4.90
N ILE A 154 -5.25 -6.99 -3.94
CA ILE A 154 -6.70 -6.86 -4.18
C ILE A 154 -6.97 -5.70 -5.15
N ALA A 155 -6.28 -4.56 -5.01
CA ALA A 155 -6.43 -3.42 -5.91
C ALA A 155 -5.95 -3.75 -7.34
N LEU A 156 -4.83 -4.47 -7.49
CA LEU A 156 -4.25 -4.84 -8.78
C LEU A 156 -5.03 -5.94 -9.50
N PHE A 157 -5.42 -6.97 -8.75
CA PHE A 157 -5.99 -8.19 -9.31
C PHE A 157 -7.50 -8.33 -9.07
N GLY A 158 -8.13 -7.49 -8.35
CA GLY A 158 -9.49 -7.47 -7.84
C GLY A 158 -10.47 -8.47 -8.47
N PRO A 159 -11.55 -8.84 -7.82
CA PRO A 159 -12.40 -9.99 -8.20
C PRO A 159 -12.90 -9.96 -9.66
N GLY A 160 -12.90 -8.78 -10.30
CA GLY A 160 -13.30 -8.64 -11.71
C GLY A 160 -12.28 -9.15 -12.74
N SER A 161 -10.99 -9.28 -12.40
CA SER A 161 -9.98 -9.81 -13.33
C SER A 161 -9.96 -11.34 -13.34
N ILE A 162 -10.08 -11.95 -12.18
CA ILE A 162 -10.10 -13.41 -12.00
C ILE A 162 -11.38 -13.99 -12.65
N MET A 163 -12.54 -13.35 -12.42
CA MET A 163 -13.79 -13.81 -13.02
C MET A 163 -13.82 -13.63 -14.55
N ARG A 164 -13.20 -12.57 -15.11
CA ARG A 164 -13.08 -12.41 -16.56
C ARG A 164 -12.21 -13.51 -17.18
N ALA A 165 -11.11 -13.87 -16.54
CA ALA A 165 -10.26 -14.96 -16.99
C ALA A 165 -11.00 -16.30 -16.97
N HIS A 166 -11.81 -16.56 -15.92
CA HIS A 166 -12.59 -17.77 -15.80
C HIS A 166 -13.73 -17.82 -16.85
N ARG A 167 -14.46 -16.71 -17.07
CA ARG A 167 -15.49 -16.64 -18.13
C ARG A 167 -14.92 -16.84 -19.53
N LYS A 168 -13.72 -16.29 -19.82
CA LYS A 168 -13.06 -16.52 -21.11
C LYS A 168 -12.70 -17.99 -21.32
N LYS A 169 -12.26 -18.68 -20.26
CA LYS A 169 -11.98 -20.12 -20.34
C LYS A 169 -13.24 -20.95 -20.55
N LEU A 170 -14.33 -20.61 -19.87
CA LEU A 170 -15.61 -21.30 -20.09
C LEU A 170 -16.16 -21.08 -21.50
N ALA A 171 -16.16 -19.83 -21.99
CA ALA A 171 -16.63 -19.52 -23.33
C ALA A 171 -15.75 -20.18 -24.44
N ALA A 172 -14.44 -20.33 -24.20
CA ALA A 172 -13.59 -21.08 -25.10
C ALA A 172 -13.90 -22.58 -25.09
N ALA A 173 -14.15 -23.17 -23.92
CA ALA A 173 -14.53 -24.58 -23.81
C ALA A 173 -15.89 -24.90 -24.44
N GLU A 174 -16.86 -23.96 -24.38
CA GLU A 174 -18.17 -24.09 -25.05
C GLU A 174 -18.08 -23.95 -26.60
N ALA A 175 -17.08 -23.21 -27.09
CA ALA A 175 -16.88 -23.06 -28.54
C ALA A 175 -16.18 -24.27 -29.20
N ASP A 176 -15.47 -25.08 -28.40
CA ASP A 176 -14.74 -26.26 -28.86
C ASP A 176 -15.59 -27.57 -28.71
N ALA A 177 -16.81 -27.48 -28.14
CA ALA A 177 -17.74 -28.60 -27.94
C ALA A 177 -18.83 -28.62 -29.00
#